data_f4fd83c5b33a2b2ac8c6d4773f799162
#
_entry.id   f4fd83c5b33a2b2ac8c6d4773f799162
#
_cell.length_a   1.000
_cell.length_b   1.000
_cell.length_c   1.000
_cell.angle_alpha   90.00
_cell.angle_beta   90.00
_cell.angle_gamma   90.00
#
_symmetry.space_group_name_H-M   'P 1'
#
loop_
_entity.id
_entity.type
_entity.pdbx_description
1 polymer ?
#
loop_
_entity_poly.entity_id
_entity_poly.type
_entity_poly.pdbx_seq_one_letter_code
_entity_poly.pdbx_strand_id
1 'polypeptide(L)'
;MLTDAEIQAHADRIRNDGYTVIDQAASRELVAGLTRALDRIEREHELGYAKTSFEGFKTVRINNLLTYDDIFWEVPLHENVLPIVEGVLDKECLLSSFCSLVLGPGQEAQPIHEDTQLIPLPRPHIPITVNAIWALSDFRDDNGATRVVPGSHKFDSSPEYGKQYDAITATMPAGSVMLFDSALWHGGGANTSDARRYAFSCAYCWGWMRQQENLQLGIPRETAMRFPRRLQELCGYSVYKGQFGHIDNHDPIELLGRDRGKRMVWEATDVKKARTAGQ
;
A
#
# COMPACT_ATOMS: atom_id res chain seq x y z
N MET A 1 5.36 15.12 -12.06
CA MET A 1 4.55 13.98 -12.58
C MET A 1 5.41 13.16 -13.51
N LEU A 2 5.45 11.85 -13.31
CA LEU A 2 6.18 10.92 -14.17
C LEU A 2 5.49 10.77 -15.53
N THR A 3 6.27 10.56 -16.57
CA THR A 3 5.76 10.20 -17.90
C THR A 3 5.33 8.73 -17.97
N ASP A 4 4.51 8.35 -18.96
CA ASP A 4 4.07 6.96 -19.15
C ASP A 4 5.27 5.99 -19.30
N ALA A 5 6.36 6.43 -19.96
CA ALA A 5 7.57 5.64 -20.11
C ALA A 5 8.30 5.41 -18.78
N GLU A 6 8.35 6.42 -17.92
CA GLU A 6 8.94 6.29 -16.57
C GLU A 6 8.08 5.40 -15.67
N ILE A 7 6.75 5.56 -15.72
CA ILE A 7 5.80 4.68 -15.01
C ILE A 7 6.02 3.23 -15.42
N GLN A 8 6.08 2.95 -16.72
CA GLN A 8 6.34 1.59 -17.24
C GLN A 8 7.70 1.06 -16.78
N ALA A 9 8.76 1.89 -16.84
CA ALA A 9 10.09 1.49 -16.39
C ALA A 9 10.12 1.12 -14.89
N HIS A 10 9.40 1.86 -14.04
CA HIS A 10 9.26 1.51 -12.62
C HIS A 10 8.48 0.20 -12.42
N ALA A 11 7.37 0.01 -13.14
CA ALA A 11 6.59 -1.22 -13.08
C ALA A 11 7.42 -2.44 -13.53
N ASP A 12 8.26 -2.29 -14.56
CA ASP A 12 9.14 -3.35 -15.04
C ASP A 12 10.25 -3.68 -14.05
N ARG A 13 10.82 -2.70 -13.34
CA ARG A 13 11.77 -2.97 -12.24
C ARG A 13 11.10 -3.77 -11.11
N ILE A 14 9.87 -3.45 -10.72
CA ILE A 14 9.15 -4.26 -9.71
C ILE A 14 9.00 -5.71 -10.19
N ARG A 15 8.65 -5.94 -11.46
CA ARG A 15 8.54 -7.31 -12.02
C ARG A 15 9.87 -8.04 -12.13
N ASN A 16 10.96 -7.31 -12.40
CA ASN A 16 12.27 -7.89 -12.66
C ASN A 16 13.10 -8.06 -11.40
N ASP A 17 13.17 -7.02 -10.56
CA ASP A 17 14.04 -6.94 -9.39
C ASP A 17 13.28 -7.09 -8.08
N GLY A 18 11.95 -7.00 -8.13
CA GLY A 18 11.02 -7.07 -7.00
C GLY A 18 10.71 -5.70 -6.39
N TYR A 19 11.47 -4.65 -6.72
CA TYR A 19 11.27 -3.32 -6.17
C TYR A 19 11.78 -2.21 -7.08
N THR A 20 11.37 -0.98 -6.76
CA THR A 20 11.90 0.26 -7.35
C THR A 20 11.85 1.38 -6.33
N VAL A 21 12.68 2.41 -6.51
CA VAL A 21 12.64 3.64 -5.72
C VAL A 21 12.36 4.82 -6.65
N ILE A 22 11.46 5.70 -6.22
CA ILE A 22 11.19 6.98 -6.85
C ILE A 22 11.78 8.05 -5.92
N ASP A 23 12.87 8.65 -6.33
CA ASP A 23 13.51 9.70 -5.55
C ASP A 23 12.65 10.97 -5.54
N GLN A 24 12.48 11.54 -4.34
CA GLN A 24 11.76 12.79 -4.14
C GLN A 24 10.36 12.82 -4.84
N ALA A 25 9.64 11.70 -4.75
CA ALA A 25 8.28 11.58 -5.30
C ALA A 25 7.33 12.62 -4.70
N ALA A 26 7.44 12.87 -3.40
CA ALA A 26 6.62 13.82 -2.64
C ALA A 26 7.36 15.15 -2.40
N SER A 27 6.60 16.25 -2.39
CA SER A 27 7.15 17.56 -2.06
C SER A 27 7.57 17.66 -0.58
N ARG A 28 8.51 18.55 -0.28
CA ARG A 28 8.94 18.80 1.09
C ARG A 28 7.78 19.29 1.98
N GLU A 29 6.88 20.07 1.42
CA GLU A 29 5.69 20.60 2.09
C GLU A 29 4.75 19.46 2.50
N LEU A 30 4.48 18.52 1.60
CA LEU A 30 3.66 17.35 1.87
C LEU A 30 4.30 16.48 2.97
N VAL A 31 5.59 16.15 2.83
CA VAL A 31 6.34 15.38 3.84
C VAL A 31 6.28 16.04 5.21
N ALA A 32 6.52 17.34 5.29
CA ALA A 32 6.45 18.08 6.56
C ALA A 32 5.03 18.10 7.14
N GLY A 33 4.01 18.24 6.29
CA GLY A 33 2.59 18.18 6.69
C GLY A 33 2.22 16.82 7.27
N LEU A 34 2.57 15.75 6.58
CA LEU A 34 2.33 14.37 6.99
C LEU A 34 3.03 14.03 8.32
N THR A 35 4.29 14.46 8.49
CA THR A 35 5.04 14.24 9.74
C THR A 35 4.38 14.97 10.91
N ARG A 36 4.01 16.25 10.73
CA ARG A 36 3.28 17.00 11.77
C ARG A 36 1.94 16.37 12.14
N ALA A 37 1.21 15.84 11.14
CA ALA A 37 -0.05 15.15 11.39
C ALA A 37 0.15 13.89 12.24
N LEU A 38 1.19 13.08 11.95
CA LEU A 38 1.53 11.91 12.79
C LEU A 38 1.86 12.29 14.23
N ASP A 39 2.74 13.29 14.44
CA ASP A 39 3.11 13.74 15.78
C ASP A 39 1.91 14.29 16.56
N ARG A 40 0.99 14.96 15.86
CA ARG A 40 -0.25 15.46 16.47
C ARG A 40 -1.15 14.31 16.90
N ILE A 41 -1.40 13.34 16.00
CA ILE A 41 -2.27 12.19 16.27
C ILE A 41 -1.72 11.34 17.41
N GLU A 42 -0.40 11.04 17.38
CA GLU A 42 0.25 10.30 18.47
C GLU A 42 0.01 10.96 19.82
N ARG A 43 0.15 12.27 19.89
CA ARG A 43 -0.05 13.04 21.13
C ARG A 43 -1.52 13.13 21.55
N GLU A 44 -2.44 13.43 20.61
CA GLU A 44 -3.87 13.61 20.91
C GLU A 44 -4.56 12.32 21.33
N HIS A 45 -4.09 11.17 20.82
CA HIS A 45 -4.63 9.85 21.13
C HIS A 45 -3.76 9.07 22.13
N GLU A 46 -2.72 9.68 22.69
CA GLU A 46 -1.80 9.06 23.67
C GLU A 46 -1.24 7.71 23.17
N LEU A 47 -0.93 7.63 21.86
CA LEU A 47 -0.44 6.41 21.23
C LEU A 47 1.00 6.12 21.64
N GLY A 48 1.26 4.87 21.98
CA GLY A 48 2.60 4.41 22.37
C GLY A 48 3.19 3.40 21.37
N TYR A 49 4.30 2.84 21.76
CA TYR A 49 4.97 1.79 20.99
C TYR A 49 4.12 0.51 20.86
N ALA A 50 4.28 -0.18 19.75
CA ALA A 50 3.68 -1.48 19.50
C ALA A 50 4.07 -2.51 20.56
N LYS A 51 3.23 -3.55 20.71
CA LYS A 51 3.37 -4.56 21.78
C LYS A 51 3.81 -5.93 21.27
N THR A 52 4.12 -6.04 19.99
CA THR A 52 4.55 -7.29 19.36
C THR A 52 5.97 -7.16 18.81
N SER A 53 6.70 -8.26 18.79
CA SER A 53 8.05 -8.31 18.24
C SER A 53 8.08 -8.03 16.73
N PHE A 54 7.02 -8.45 16.02
CA PHE A 54 6.91 -8.23 14.57
C PHE A 54 6.73 -6.74 14.23
N GLU A 55 5.87 -6.04 14.97
CA GLU A 55 5.66 -4.60 14.77
C GLU A 55 6.84 -3.77 15.26
N GLY A 56 7.58 -4.30 16.24
CA GLY A 56 8.73 -3.66 16.87
C GLY A 56 8.37 -2.90 18.16
N PHE A 57 8.97 -3.28 19.27
CA PHE A 57 8.67 -2.72 20.61
C PHE A 57 9.03 -1.24 20.78
N LYS A 58 9.70 -0.63 19.81
CA LYS A 58 9.97 0.81 19.75
C LYS A 58 9.46 1.43 18.44
N THR A 59 8.39 0.87 17.88
CA THR A 59 7.73 1.39 16.69
C THR A 59 6.33 1.89 17.05
N VAL A 60 5.97 3.10 16.62
CA VAL A 60 4.58 3.59 16.66
C VAL A 60 3.92 3.25 15.33
N ARG A 61 2.86 2.44 15.40
CA ARG A 61 1.99 2.10 14.26
C ARG A 61 0.61 2.69 14.48
N ILE A 62 0.19 3.53 13.56
CA ILE A 62 -1.16 4.10 13.51
C ILE A 62 -1.80 3.53 12.25
N ASN A 63 -2.79 2.67 12.42
CA ASN A 63 -3.55 2.07 11.32
C ASN A 63 -4.70 2.99 10.90
N ASN A 64 -5.30 2.71 9.75
CA ASN A 64 -6.48 3.40 9.23
C ASN A 64 -6.32 4.93 9.18
N LEU A 65 -5.16 5.40 8.70
CA LEU A 65 -4.76 6.81 8.71
C LEU A 65 -5.76 7.73 8.00
N LEU A 66 -6.54 7.22 7.05
CA LEU A 66 -7.54 7.98 6.29
C LEU A 66 -8.65 8.59 7.17
N THR A 67 -8.81 8.10 8.40
CA THR A 67 -9.84 8.59 9.34
C THR A 67 -9.39 9.76 10.19
N TYR A 68 -8.10 10.02 10.26
CA TYR A 68 -7.54 11.00 11.19
C TYR A 68 -7.38 12.41 10.62
N ASP A 69 -6.98 12.51 9.34
CA ASP A 69 -6.72 13.82 8.71
C ASP A 69 -6.81 13.71 7.18
N ASP A 70 -7.37 14.74 6.54
CA ASP A 70 -7.58 14.78 5.09
C ASP A 70 -6.24 14.79 4.31
N ILE A 71 -5.14 15.23 4.92
CA ILE A 71 -3.80 15.20 4.30
C ILE A 71 -3.36 13.77 3.93
N PHE A 72 -3.80 12.76 4.66
CA PHE A 72 -3.47 11.36 4.35
C PHE A 72 -4.17 10.85 3.10
N TRP A 73 -5.24 11.50 2.61
CA TRP A 73 -5.92 11.08 1.39
C TRP A 73 -5.06 11.27 0.14
N GLU A 74 -4.07 12.17 0.19
CA GLU A 74 -3.14 12.40 -0.91
C GLU A 74 -2.19 11.22 -1.15
N VAL A 75 -1.84 10.48 -0.10
CA VAL A 75 -0.84 9.40 -0.16
C VAL A 75 -1.26 8.26 -1.09
N PRO A 76 -2.42 7.61 -0.93
CA PRO A 76 -2.83 6.52 -1.82
C PRO A 76 -3.24 6.98 -3.22
N LEU A 77 -3.46 8.27 -3.44
CA LEU A 77 -3.82 8.86 -4.73
C LEU A 77 -2.64 9.51 -5.46
N HIS A 78 -1.44 9.46 -4.89
CA HIS A 78 -0.32 10.25 -5.36
C HIS A 78 0.05 9.97 -6.81
N GLU A 79 0.14 11.02 -7.60
CA GLU A 79 0.31 10.99 -9.06
C GLU A 79 1.58 10.30 -9.56
N ASN A 80 2.64 10.23 -8.74
CA ASN A 80 3.88 9.52 -9.07
C ASN A 80 3.92 8.08 -8.54
N VAL A 81 2.91 7.65 -7.79
CA VAL A 81 2.89 6.33 -7.12
C VAL A 81 1.76 5.44 -7.65
N LEU A 82 0.51 5.92 -7.57
CA LEU A 82 -0.65 5.12 -7.96
C LEU A 82 -0.58 4.59 -9.40
N PRO A 83 -0.15 5.35 -10.42
CA PRO A 83 -0.05 4.83 -11.78
C PRO A 83 0.93 3.66 -11.93
N ILE A 84 2.02 3.62 -11.14
CA ILE A 84 2.97 2.50 -11.13
C ILE A 84 2.29 1.26 -10.51
N VAL A 85 1.59 1.43 -9.39
CA VAL A 85 0.82 0.35 -8.76
C VAL A 85 -0.22 -0.22 -9.73
N GLU A 86 -0.96 0.65 -10.40
CA GLU A 86 -1.94 0.26 -11.44
C GLU A 86 -1.29 -0.44 -12.63
N GLY A 87 -0.06 -0.07 -12.98
CA GLY A 87 0.74 -0.73 -14.00
C GLY A 87 1.22 -2.13 -13.61
N VAL A 88 1.42 -2.40 -12.31
CA VAL A 88 1.84 -3.72 -11.79
C VAL A 88 0.62 -4.62 -11.52
N LEU A 89 -0.39 -4.11 -10.87
CA LEU A 89 -1.64 -4.80 -10.54
C LEU A 89 -2.67 -4.62 -11.67
N ASP A 90 -3.60 -3.72 -11.50
CA ASP A 90 -4.46 -3.15 -12.53
C ASP A 90 -5.15 -1.85 -12.03
N LYS A 91 -5.88 -1.17 -12.95
CA LYS A 91 -6.60 0.08 -12.63
C LYS A 91 -7.75 -0.08 -11.63
N GLU A 92 -8.15 -1.31 -11.34
CA GLU A 92 -9.20 -1.63 -10.38
C GLU A 92 -8.64 -2.18 -9.07
N CYS A 93 -7.34 -1.94 -8.80
CA CYS A 93 -6.70 -2.29 -7.54
C CYS A 93 -7.35 -1.57 -6.35
N LEU A 94 -7.21 -2.16 -5.19
CA LEU A 94 -7.70 -1.64 -3.91
C LEU A 94 -6.52 -1.20 -3.03
N LEU A 95 -6.75 -0.26 -2.14
CA LEU A 95 -5.90 0.00 -0.99
C LEU A 95 -6.08 -1.14 0.01
N SER A 96 -5.03 -1.89 0.29
CA SER A 96 -5.10 -3.04 1.19
C SER A 96 -4.96 -2.65 2.66
N SER A 97 -4.00 -1.75 2.95
CA SER A 97 -3.82 -1.16 4.28
C SER A 97 -3.01 0.14 4.18
N PHE A 98 -3.16 1.00 5.18
CA PHE A 98 -2.39 2.24 5.25
C PHE A 98 -2.05 2.58 6.69
N CYS A 99 -0.79 2.46 7.06
CA CYS A 99 -0.33 2.69 8.43
C CYS A 99 0.98 3.47 8.51
N SER A 100 1.22 4.10 9.66
CA SER A 100 2.52 4.70 9.99
C SER A 100 3.54 3.64 10.40
N LEU A 101 4.81 3.95 10.18
CA LEU A 101 5.98 3.19 10.60
C LEU A 101 6.99 4.17 11.22
N VAL A 102 6.77 4.56 12.48
CA VAL A 102 7.66 5.49 13.17
C VAL A 102 8.56 4.71 14.12
N LEU A 103 9.81 4.53 13.73
CA LEU A 103 10.80 3.75 14.48
C LEU A 103 11.56 4.67 15.44
N GLY A 104 11.48 4.38 16.73
CA GLY A 104 12.26 5.05 17.77
C GLY A 104 13.69 4.52 17.86
N PRO A 105 14.58 5.28 18.56
CA PRO A 105 15.94 4.85 18.86
C PRO A 105 16.00 3.49 19.54
N GLY A 106 16.91 2.63 19.10
CA GLY A 106 17.11 1.28 19.62
C GLY A 106 16.04 0.28 19.19
N GLN A 107 15.23 0.56 18.14
CA GLN A 107 14.39 -0.46 17.52
C GLN A 107 15.27 -1.52 16.85
N GLU A 108 15.03 -2.78 17.20
CA GLU A 108 15.71 -3.91 16.57
C GLU A 108 15.24 -4.14 15.14
N ALA A 109 16.10 -4.77 14.34
CA ALA A 109 15.75 -5.13 12.97
C ALA A 109 14.64 -6.20 12.95
N GLN A 110 13.71 -6.08 12.02
CA GLN A 110 12.76 -7.14 11.74
C GLN A 110 13.47 -8.35 11.11
N PRO A 111 13.06 -9.59 11.40
CA PRO A 111 13.44 -10.72 10.58
C PRO A 111 13.06 -10.50 9.11
N ILE A 112 13.86 -11.03 8.19
CA ILE A 112 13.49 -11.05 6.77
C ILE A 112 12.24 -11.91 6.61
N HIS A 113 11.23 -11.36 5.94
CA HIS A 113 9.93 -11.97 5.68
C HIS A 113 9.41 -11.56 4.30
N GLU A 114 8.30 -12.11 3.90
CA GLU A 114 7.49 -11.63 2.78
C GLU A 114 6.05 -11.43 3.26
N ASP A 115 5.36 -10.43 2.73
CA ASP A 115 3.99 -10.12 3.16
C ASP A 115 2.96 -11.15 2.67
N THR A 116 3.32 -11.94 1.65
CA THR A 116 2.42 -12.93 1.02
C THR A 116 2.56 -14.35 1.58
N GLN A 117 3.46 -14.60 2.53
CA GLN A 117 3.79 -15.97 3.02
C GLN A 117 2.59 -16.74 3.60
N LEU A 118 1.54 -16.06 4.06
CA LEU A 118 0.32 -16.70 4.59
C LEU A 118 -0.77 -16.90 3.52
N ILE A 119 -0.53 -16.43 2.29
CA ILE A 119 -1.47 -16.60 1.18
C ILE A 119 -1.14 -17.92 0.49
N PRO A 120 -2.11 -18.88 0.36
CA PRO A 120 -1.85 -20.22 -0.12
C PRO A 120 -1.68 -20.28 -1.65
N LEU A 121 -0.69 -19.55 -2.16
CA LEU A 121 -0.31 -19.56 -3.58
C LEU A 121 1.05 -20.27 -3.75
N PRO A 122 1.22 -21.05 -4.83
CA PRO A 122 2.54 -21.57 -5.17
C PRO A 122 3.50 -20.44 -5.51
N ARG A 123 4.77 -20.60 -5.15
CA ARG A 123 5.83 -19.65 -5.53
C ARG A 123 6.62 -20.16 -6.75
N PRO A 124 7.14 -19.26 -7.59
CA PRO A 124 6.79 -17.84 -7.65
C PRO A 124 5.38 -17.63 -8.20
N HIS A 125 4.74 -16.53 -7.82
CA HIS A 125 3.43 -16.14 -8.37
C HIS A 125 3.46 -14.72 -8.96
N ILE A 126 2.42 -14.34 -9.67
CA ILE A 126 2.26 -12.95 -10.13
C ILE A 126 2.20 -12.00 -8.92
N PRO A 127 2.59 -10.74 -9.05
CA PRO A 127 2.37 -9.74 -8.02
C PRO A 127 0.88 -9.68 -7.65
N ILE A 128 0.54 -9.98 -6.41
CA ILE A 128 -0.86 -9.92 -5.92
C ILE A 128 -1.09 -8.73 -5.00
N THR A 129 -0.02 -8.22 -4.41
CA THR A 129 0.00 -7.00 -3.62
C THR A 129 1.29 -6.22 -3.93
N VAL A 130 1.19 -4.90 -3.84
CA VAL A 130 2.33 -3.97 -3.98
C VAL A 130 2.32 -3.07 -2.75
N ASN A 131 3.44 -3.00 -2.06
CA ASN A 131 3.62 -2.11 -0.93
C ASN A 131 4.43 -0.87 -1.33
N ALA A 132 4.02 0.30 -0.89
CA ALA A 132 4.72 1.56 -1.06
C ALA A 132 5.20 2.06 0.30
N ILE A 133 6.51 2.04 0.54
CA ILE A 133 7.13 2.62 1.73
C ILE A 133 7.52 4.07 1.43
N TRP A 134 6.89 4.99 2.13
CA TRP A 134 7.10 6.44 2.02
C TRP A 134 8.11 6.91 3.06
N ALA A 135 9.24 7.43 2.63
CA ALA A 135 10.24 8.01 3.51
C ALA A 135 9.84 9.43 3.91
N LEU A 136 9.38 9.63 5.14
CA LEU A 136 9.10 10.97 5.69
C LEU A 136 10.33 11.57 6.39
N SER A 137 11.35 10.78 6.63
CA SER A 137 12.71 11.19 7.00
C SER A 137 13.69 10.40 6.13
N ASP A 138 14.94 10.84 6.06
CA ASP A 138 15.95 10.09 5.31
C ASP A 138 16.04 8.64 5.81
N PHE A 139 16.12 7.69 4.89
CA PHE A 139 16.43 6.30 5.17
C PHE A 139 17.92 6.08 5.02
N ARG A 140 18.57 5.66 6.10
CA ARG A 140 20.00 5.42 6.20
C ARG A 140 20.28 4.04 6.78
N ASP A 141 21.51 3.57 6.65
CA ASP A 141 21.93 2.25 7.17
C ASP A 141 21.77 2.13 8.69
N ASP A 142 21.83 3.25 9.42
CA ASP A 142 21.81 3.30 10.88
C ASP A 142 20.43 3.57 11.51
N ASN A 143 19.40 3.92 10.70
CA ASN A 143 18.13 4.39 11.26
C ASN A 143 16.91 3.54 10.93
N GLY A 144 17.12 2.28 10.56
CA GLY A 144 16.02 1.35 10.31
C GLY A 144 15.46 1.39 8.89
N ALA A 145 16.28 1.82 7.91
CA ALA A 145 15.91 1.71 6.49
C ALA A 145 15.54 0.27 6.12
N THR A 146 14.60 0.10 5.19
CA THR A 146 14.14 -1.21 4.77
C THR A 146 15.26 -1.99 4.10
N ARG A 147 15.44 -3.24 4.50
CA ARG A 147 16.36 -4.19 3.89
C ARG A 147 15.58 -5.06 2.91
N VAL A 148 16.15 -5.33 1.74
CA VAL A 148 15.53 -6.16 0.69
C VAL A 148 16.52 -7.17 0.15
N VAL A 149 16.03 -8.33 -0.27
CA VAL A 149 16.80 -9.34 -1.02
C VAL A 149 16.34 -9.27 -2.47
N PRO A 150 17.07 -8.57 -3.35
CA PRO A 150 16.63 -8.34 -4.73
C PRO A 150 16.38 -9.65 -5.48
N GLY A 151 15.30 -9.71 -6.27
CA GLY A 151 14.93 -10.89 -7.06
C GLY A 151 14.29 -12.03 -6.27
N SER A 152 14.21 -11.96 -4.94
CA SER A 152 13.67 -13.06 -4.09
C SER A 152 12.18 -13.34 -4.30
N HIS A 153 11.40 -12.40 -4.85
CA HIS A 153 10.01 -12.63 -5.26
C HIS A 153 9.87 -13.74 -6.31
N LYS A 154 10.96 -14.08 -7.01
CA LYS A 154 11.04 -15.17 -8.01
C LYS A 154 11.51 -16.51 -7.43
N PHE A 155 11.85 -16.57 -6.14
CA PHE A 155 12.24 -17.83 -5.50
C PHE A 155 11.03 -18.75 -5.29
N ASP A 156 11.28 -20.04 -5.29
CA ASP A 156 10.27 -21.10 -5.11
C ASP A 156 9.91 -21.38 -3.64
N SER A 157 10.58 -20.70 -2.71
CA SER A 157 10.41 -20.83 -1.26
C SER A 157 10.22 -19.49 -0.58
N SER A 158 9.63 -19.49 0.60
CA SER A 158 9.57 -18.35 1.51
C SER A 158 10.82 -18.27 2.38
N PRO A 159 11.16 -17.10 2.95
CA PRO A 159 12.29 -16.98 3.85
C PRO A 159 12.02 -17.71 5.16
N GLU A 160 13.05 -18.36 5.70
CA GLU A 160 13.01 -18.97 7.04
C GLU A 160 13.11 -17.88 8.11
N TYR A 161 12.16 -17.86 9.03
CA TYR A 161 12.11 -16.84 10.09
C TYR A 161 13.39 -16.88 10.94
N GLY A 162 14.02 -15.72 11.12
CA GLY A 162 15.25 -15.55 11.92
C GLY A 162 16.55 -15.92 11.20
N LYS A 163 16.50 -16.48 9.98
CA LYS A 163 17.69 -16.74 9.19
C LYS A 163 18.27 -15.44 8.63
N GLN A 164 19.59 -15.38 8.54
CA GLN A 164 20.31 -14.27 7.93
C GLN A 164 20.35 -14.44 6.41
N TYR A 165 20.14 -13.35 5.70
CA TYR A 165 20.16 -13.28 4.24
C TYR A 165 21.05 -12.12 3.81
N ASP A 166 21.65 -12.24 2.63
CA ASP A 166 22.39 -11.13 1.99
C ASP A 166 21.38 -10.12 1.45
N ALA A 167 21.02 -9.17 2.31
CA ALA A 167 20.03 -8.14 2.03
C ALA A 167 20.73 -6.77 1.91
N ILE A 168 20.32 -6.00 0.92
CA ILE A 168 20.76 -4.62 0.75
C ILE A 168 19.84 -3.66 1.51
N THR A 169 20.39 -2.56 2.00
CA THR A 169 19.60 -1.48 2.61
C THR A 169 19.09 -0.52 1.54
N ALA A 170 17.81 -0.30 1.49
CA ALA A 170 17.18 0.70 0.61
C ALA A 170 17.32 2.10 1.22
N THR A 171 18.50 2.70 1.07
CA THR A 171 18.75 4.09 1.47
C THR A 171 18.09 5.04 0.49
N MET A 172 17.41 6.07 0.98
CA MET A 172 16.73 7.07 0.16
C MET A 172 16.47 8.36 0.94
N PRO A 173 16.49 9.54 0.29
CA PRO A 173 16.17 10.80 0.95
C PRO A 173 14.68 10.90 1.30
N ALA A 174 14.36 11.76 2.26
CA ALA A 174 12.99 12.10 2.61
C ALA A 174 12.20 12.58 1.38
N GLY A 175 10.95 12.15 1.27
CA GLY A 175 10.08 12.37 0.11
C GLY A 175 10.19 11.29 -0.96
N SER A 176 11.14 10.36 -0.86
CA SER A 176 11.21 9.21 -1.77
C SER A 176 10.21 8.12 -1.38
N VAL A 177 9.85 7.30 -2.37
CA VAL A 177 8.94 6.16 -2.18
C VAL A 177 9.56 4.91 -2.79
N MET A 178 9.70 3.87 -1.97
CA MET A 178 10.05 2.53 -2.44
C MET A 178 8.78 1.73 -2.67
N LEU A 179 8.57 1.25 -3.90
CA LEU A 179 7.50 0.30 -4.23
C LEU A 179 8.11 -1.09 -4.42
N PHE A 180 7.43 -2.12 -3.91
CA PHE A 180 7.87 -3.49 -4.08
C PHE A 180 6.72 -4.50 -4.16
N ASP A 181 6.96 -5.59 -4.87
CA ASP A 181 6.13 -6.79 -4.82
C ASP A 181 6.18 -7.36 -3.41
N SER A 182 5.03 -7.54 -2.79
CA SER A 182 4.97 -8.05 -1.40
C SER A 182 5.47 -9.49 -1.24
N ALA A 183 5.76 -10.21 -2.33
CA ALA A 183 6.49 -11.48 -2.32
C ALA A 183 8.02 -11.29 -2.24
N LEU A 184 8.53 -10.05 -2.35
CA LEU A 184 9.94 -9.73 -2.14
C LEU A 184 10.30 -9.95 -0.67
N TRP A 185 11.41 -10.64 -0.42
CA TRP A 185 11.93 -10.81 0.93
C TRP A 185 12.50 -9.50 1.46
N HIS A 186 11.96 -9.03 2.56
CA HIS A 186 12.32 -7.74 3.12
C HIS A 186 12.17 -7.70 4.65
N GLY A 187 12.58 -6.60 5.25
CA GLY A 187 12.38 -6.34 6.67
C GLY A 187 12.95 -4.98 7.07
N GLY A 188 12.40 -4.37 8.09
CA GLY A 188 12.95 -3.14 8.66
C GLY A 188 14.37 -3.37 9.20
N GLY A 189 15.28 -2.43 8.95
CA GLY A 189 16.59 -2.38 9.60
C GLY A 189 16.49 -1.99 11.07
N ALA A 190 17.58 -2.13 11.82
CA ALA A 190 17.68 -1.61 13.17
C ALA A 190 17.82 -0.08 13.16
N ASN A 191 17.17 0.60 14.09
CA ASN A 191 17.43 2.01 14.34
C ASN A 191 18.44 2.16 15.47
N THR A 192 19.71 2.27 15.13
CA THR A 192 20.82 2.48 16.07
C THR A 192 21.14 3.95 16.27
N SER A 193 20.46 4.85 15.54
CA SER A 193 20.60 6.29 15.69
C SER A 193 19.87 6.80 16.95
N ASP A 194 20.09 8.06 17.27
CA ASP A 194 19.45 8.77 18.39
C ASP A 194 18.11 9.45 18.00
N ALA A 195 17.70 9.35 16.74
CA ALA A 195 16.53 10.02 16.20
C ALA A 195 15.43 9.02 15.78
N ARG A 196 14.20 9.49 15.71
CA ARG A 196 13.07 8.74 15.14
C ARG A 196 13.16 8.73 13.61
N ARG A 197 12.80 7.60 13.00
CA ARG A 197 12.64 7.45 11.56
C ARG A 197 11.16 7.36 11.21
N TYR A 198 10.68 8.31 10.44
CA TYR A 198 9.28 8.41 10.04
C TYR A 198 9.04 7.81 8.66
N ALA A 199 8.00 7.01 8.53
CA ALA A 199 7.56 6.42 7.27
C ALA A 199 6.07 6.06 7.29
N PHE A 200 5.54 5.75 6.10
CA PHE A 200 4.29 5.03 5.91
C PHE A 200 4.52 3.71 5.18
N SER A 201 3.64 2.74 5.45
CA SER A 201 3.35 1.62 4.59
C SER A 201 1.96 1.83 3.99
N CYS A 202 1.90 1.93 2.67
CA CYS A 202 0.67 2.06 1.89
C CYS A 202 0.61 0.87 0.94
N ALA A 203 -0.12 -0.18 1.32
CA ALA A 203 -0.19 -1.42 0.58
C ALA A 203 -1.43 -1.47 -0.31
N TYR A 204 -1.26 -1.97 -1.54
CA TYR A 204 -2.33 -2.16 -2.52
C TYR A 204 -2.47 -3.63 -2.88
N CYS A 205 -3.66 -4.06 -3.29
CA CYS A 205 -3.93 -5.42 -3.73
C CYS A 205 -4.83 -5.44 -4.95
N TRP A 206 -4.93 -6.59 -5.62
CA TRP A 206 -5.90 -6.79 -6.69
C TRP A 206 -7.34 -6.57 -6.21
N GLY A 207 -8.21 -6.08 -7.08
CA GLY A 207 -9.60 -5.79 -6.76
C GLY A 207 -10.48 -7.01 -6.43
N TRP A 208 -10.01 -8.22 -6.74
CA TRP A 208 -10.65 -9.49 -6.35
C TRP A 208 -10.14 -10.02 -5.00
N MET A 209 -9.10 -9.41 -4.44
CA MET A 209 -8.47 -9.84 -3.20
C MET A 209 -9.10 -9.14 -2.00
N ARG A 210 -9.21 -9.85 -0.87
CA ARG A 210 -9.61 -9.21 0.38
C ARG A 210 -8.49 -8.30 0.90
N GLN A 211 -8.84 -7.06 1.19
CA GLN A 211 -7.94 -6.08 1.79
C GLN A 211 -7.44 -6.56 3.17
N GLN A 212 -6.21 -6.25 3.53
CA GLN A 212 -5.64 -6.53 4.84
C GLN A 212 -6.37 -5.77 5.94
N GLU A 213 -6.73 -4.51 5.70
CA GLU A 213 -7.54 -3.68 6.57
C GLU A 213 -8.95 -3.54 5.99
N ASN A 214 -9.99 -3.79 6.77
CA ASN A 214 -11.36 -3.66 6.31
C ASN A 214 -11.78 -2.18 6.29
N LEU A 215 -11.38 -1.47 5.25
CA LEU A 215 -11.59 -0.03 5.12
C LEU A 215 -13.07 0.37 5.01
N GLN A 216 -13.92 -0.47 4.39
CA GLN A 216 -15.35 -0.19 4.28
C GLN A 216 -16.07 -0.16 5.63
N LEU A 217 -15.61 -0.98 6.59
CA LEU A 217 -16.17 -1.01 7.96
C LEU A 217 -15.37 -0.13 8.93
N GLY A 218 -14.07 0.02 8.70
CA GLY A 218 -13.17 0.78 9.57
C GLY A 218 -13.24 2.30 9.39
N ILE A 219 -13.73 2.77 8.23
CA ILE A 219 -13.87 4.20 7.94
C ILE A 219 -15.35 4.59 8.13
N PRO A 220 -15.67 5.60 8.98
CA PRO A 220 -17.03 6.13 9.08
C PRO A 220 -17.58 6.52 7.72
N ARG A 221 -18.84 6.17 7.44
CA ARG A 221 -19.46 6.42 6.15
C ARG A 221 -19.43 7.90 5.74
N GLU A 222 -19.70 8.79 6.66
CA GLU A 222 -19.63 10.24 6.46
C GLU A 222 -18.24 10.72 6.07
N THR A 223 -17.17 10.09 6.56
CA THR A 223 -15.80 10.35 6.15
C THR A 223 -15.57 9.83 4.73
N ALA A 224 -15.99 8.60 4.43
CA ALA A 224 -15.85 8.01 3.09
C ALA A 224 -16.62 8.79 2.02
N MET A 225 -17.76 9.39 2.35
CA MET A 225 -18.53 10.27 1.43
C MET A 225 -17.76 11.53 1.01
N ARG A 226 -16.83 12.01 1.84
CA ARG A 226 -15.98 13.19 1.54
C ARG A 226 -14.79 12.85 0.64
N PHE A 227 -14.41 11.60 0.52
CA PHE A 227 -13.26 11.17 -0.27
C PHE A 227 -13.43 11.52 -1.76
N PRO A 228 -12.33 11.83 -2.48
CA PRO A 228 -12.33 11.78 -3.93
C PRO A 228 -12.78 10.41 -4.42
N ARG A 229 -13.47 10.37 -5.58
CA ARG A 229 -14.05 9.13 -6.12
C ARG A 229 -13.04 7.98 -6.18
N ARG A 230 -11.83 8.23 -6.69
CA ARG A 230 -10.80 7.17 -6.79
C ARG A 230 -10.41 6.61 -5.42
N LEU A 231 -10.37 7.43 -4.36
CA LEU A 231 -10.10 6.95 -3.01
C LEU A 231 -11.26 6.10 -2.48
N GLN A 232 -12.51 6.47 -2.77
CA GLN A 232 -13.68 5.63 -2.46
C GLN A 232 -13.55 4.25 -3.13
N GLU A 233 -13.18 4.22 -4.41
CA GLU A 233 -12.96 2.98 -5.16
C GLU A 233 -11.81 2.16 -4.57
N LEU A 234 -10.69 2.78 -4.23
CA LEU A 234 -9.55 2.14 -3.57
C LEU A 234 -9.94 1.53 -2.20
N CYS A 235 -10.83 2.18 -1.46
CA CYS A 235 -11.34 1.65 -0.19
C CYS A 235 -12.34 0.48 -0.36
N GLY A 236 -12.67 0.09 -1.58
CA GLY A 236 -13.55 -1.03 -1.87
C GLY A 236 -14.99 -0.63 -2.24
N TYR A 237 -15.30 0.68 -2.31
CA TYR A 237 -16.60 1.14 -2.84
C TYR A 237 -16.61 1.09 -4.38
N SER A 238 -16.37 -0.11 -4.92
CA SER A 238 -16.35 -0.37 -6.37
C SER A 238 -16.61 -1.83 -6.67
N VAL A 239 -17.01 -2.12 -7.89
CA VAL A 239 -17.15 -3.49 -8.41
C VAL A 239 -15.94 -3.81 -9.28
N TYR A 240 -15.23 -4.89 -8.97
CA TYR A 240 -14.10 -5.38 -9.77
C TYR A 240 -14.61 -6.20 -10.95
N LYS A 241 -14.20 -5.81 -12.17
CA LYS A 241 -14.56 -6.45 -13.45
C LYS A 241 -16.06 -6.69 -13.64
N GLY A 242 -16.91 -5.86 -13.02
CA GLY A 242 -18.36 -5.99 -13.07
C GLY A 242 -18.92 -7.23 -12.37
N GLN A 243 -18.16 -7.86 -11.47
CA GLN A 243 -18.57 -9.12 -10.84
C GLN A 243 -18.32 -9.14 -9.33
N PHE A 244 -17.14 -8.76 -8.86
CA PHE A 244 -16.77 -8.92 -7.45
C PHE A 244 -16.98 -7.63 -6.67
N GLY A 245 -17.47 -7.74 -5.43
CA GLY A 245 -17.66 -6.62 -4.52
C GLY A 245 -19.01 -5.91 -4.62
N HIS A 246 -19.97 -6.38 -5.47
CA HIS A 246 -21.30 -5.79 -5.56
C HIS A 246 -22.13 -6.05 -4.29
N ILE A 247 -23.09 -5.18 -4.04
CA ILE A 247 -24.11 -5.33 -2.99
C ILE A 247 -25.45 -5.51 -3.68
N ASP A 248 -26.00 -6.72 -3.66
CA ASP A 248 -27.31 -7.04 -4.27
C ASP A 248 -27.46 -6.53 -5.72
N ASN A 249 -26.43 -6.79 -6.55
CA ASN A 249 -26.30 -6.30 -7.93
C ASN A 249 -26.13 -4.78 -8.09
N HIS A 250 -25.84 -4.06 -7.01
CA HIS A 250 -25.54 -2.63 -7.02
C HIS A 250 -24.05 -2.35 -6.83
N ASP A 251 -23.56 -1.29 -7.44
CA ASP A 251 -22.23 -0.78 -7.21
C ASP A 251 -22.18 -0.16 -5.79
N PRO A 252 -21.28 -0.62 -4.89
CA PRO A 252 -21.24 -0.12 -3.52
C PRO A 252 -20.98 1.39 -3.41
N ILE A 253 -20.51 2.05 -4.45
CA ILE A 253 -20.33 3.51 -4.46
C ILE A 253 -21.66 4.27 -4.34
N GLU A 254 -22.79 3.64 -4.71
CA GLU A 254 -24.14 4.18 -4.56
C GLU A 254 -24.49 4.42 -3.09
N LEU A 255 -23.92 3.64 -2.15
CA LEU A 255 -24.05 3.86 -0.70
C LEU A 255 -23.46 5.19 -0.25
N LEU A 256 -22.53 5.75 -1.01
CA LEU A 256 -21.88 7.04 -0.72
C LEU A 256 -22.58 8.21 -1.46
N GLY A 257 -23.79 7.97 -2.03
CA GLY A 257 -24.53 9.00 -2.74
C GLY A 257 -23.93 9.39 -4.09
N ARG A 258 -23.14 8.49 -4.70
CA ARG A 258 -22.56 8.67 -6.03
C ARG A 258 -23.36 7.93 -7.08
N ASP A 259 -23.31 8.42 -8.30
CA ASP A 259 -23.84 7.67 -9.45
C ASP A 259 -23.04 6.38 -9.66
N ARG A 260 -23.73 5.34 -10.05
CA ARG A 260 -23.19 4.04 -10.38
C ARG A 260 -21.99 4.16 -11.32
N GLY A 261 -20.88 3.53 -10.95
CA GLY A 261 -19.64 3.55 -11.73
C GLY A 261 -19.60 2.46 -12.80
N LYS A 262 -20.04 1.26 -12.44
CA LYS A 262 -19.93 0.07 -13.30
C LYS A 262 -21.23 -0.72 -13.35
N ARG A 263 -21.44 -1.37 -14.50
CA ARG A 263 -22.53 -2.34 -14.68
C ARG A 263 -22.02 -3.73 -14.34
N MET A 264 -22.93 -4.58 -13.89
CA MET A 264 -22.62 -5.99 -13.70
C MET A 264 -22.41 -6.68 -15.06
N VAL A 265 -21.49 -7.64 -15.11
CA VAL A 265 -21.15 -8.36 -16.36
C VAL A 265 -22.35 -9.08 -16.97
N TRP A 266 -23.26 -9.60 -16.15
CA TRP A 266 -24.49 -10.27 -16.63
C TRP A 266 -25.49 -9.31 -17.24
N GLU A 267 -25.59 -8.07 -16.81
CA GLU A 267 -26.42 -7.04 -17.46
C GLU A 267 -25.94 -6.75 -18.89
N ALA A 268 -24.63 -6.73 -19.11
CA ALA A 268 -24.05 -6.55 -20.45
C ALA A 268 -24.35 -7.75 -21.36
N THR A 269 -24.45 -8.95 -20.80
CA THR A 269 -24.73 -10.18 -21.54
C THR A 269 -26.20 -10.21 -22.00
N ASP A 270 -27.13 -9.75 -21.17
CA ASP A 270 -28.55 -9.70 -21.54
C ASP A 270 -28.85 -8.64 -22.60
N VAL A 271 -28.14 -7.49 -22.55
CA VAL A 271 -28.23 -6.46 -23.61
C VAL A 271 -27.76 -7.00 -24.96
N LYS A 272 -26.69 -7.83 -24.98
CA LYS A 272 -26.20 -8.49 -26.20
C LYS A 272 -27.20 -9.51 -26.72
N LYS A 273 -27.80 -10.35 -25.88
CA LYS A 273 -28.87 -11.32 -26.24
C LYS A 273 -30.10 -10.63 -26.77
N ALA A 274 -30.56 -9.55 -26.14
CA ALA A 274 -31.69 -8.78 -26.60
C ALA A 274 -31.46 -8.13 -27.99
N ARG A 275 -30.21 -7.67 -28.26
CA ARG A 275 -29.84 -7.14 -29.59
C ARG A 275 -29.76 -8.20 -30.68
N THR A 276 -29.34 -9.43 -30.35
CA THR A 276 -29.27 -10.55 -31.29
C THR A 276 -30.62 -11.25 -31.52
N ALA A 277 -31.56 -11.15 -30.56
CA ALA A 277 -32.93 -11.69 -30.70
C ALA A 277 -33.89 -10.75 -31.49
N GLY A 278 -33.48 -9.51 -31.71
CA GLY A 278 -34.25 -8.51 -32.47
C GLY A 278 -33.78 -8.33 -33.93
N GLN A 279 -32.90 -9.20 -34.43
CA GLN A 279 -32.49 -9.34 -35.83
C GLN A 279 -33.07 -10.65 -36.38
#